data_8623b6a45bb19858fb1a6c9644f086c3
#
_entry.id   8623b6a45bb19858fb1a6c9644f086c3
#
_cell.length_a   1.000
_cell.length_b   1.000
_cell.length_c   1.000
_cell.angle_alpha   90.00
_cell.angle_beta   90.00
_cell.angle_gamma   90.00
#
_symmetry.space_group_name_H-M   'P 1'
#
loop_
_entity.id
_entity.type
_entity.pdbx_description
1 polymer ?
#
loop_
_entity_poly.entity_id
_entity_poly.type
_entity_poly.pdbx_seq_one_letter_code
_entity_poly.pdbx_strand_id
1 'polypeptide(L)' 'MNSIEFGKKCRPYNIKYRELFGYVPCKDDYIGSQEDFYNALIKAIDSKKDISEYIKKRENNHFNKALNK' A
#
# COMPACT_ATOMS: atom_id res chain seq x y z
N MET A 1 15.13 6.66 -5.43
CA MET A 1 14.41 7.66 -4.63
C MET A 1 14.47 7.24 -3.17
N ASN A 2 14.86 8.15 -2.28
CA ASN A 2 14.94 7.77 -0.88
C ASN A 2 13.56 7.82 -0.23
N SER A 3 13.51 7.37 1.04
CA SER A 3 12.22 7.24 1.74
C SER A 3 11.48 8.56 1.89
N ILE A 4 12.22 9.63 2.12
CA ILE A 4 11.61 10.94 2.31
C ILE A 4 11.00 11.43 1.01
N GLU A 5 11.73 11.30 -0.09
CA GLU A 5 11.23 11.71 -1.39
C GLU A 5 10.03 10.88 -1.81
N PHE A 6 10.10 9.57 -1.55
CA PHE A 6 9.01 8.69 -1.89
C PHE A 6 7.76 9.06 -1.10
N GLY A 7 7.92 9.34 0.19
CA GLY A 7 6.80 9.75 1.02
C GLY A 7 6.14 11.03 0.52
N LYS A 8 6.95 11.99 0.13
CA LYS A 8 6.40 13.24 -0.41
C LYS A 8 5.65 13.01 -1.71
N LYS A 9 6.17 12.14 -2.55
CA LYS A 9 5.53 11.83 -3.82
C LYS A 9 4.20 11.16 -3.62
N CYS A 10 4.09 10.30 -2.63
CA CYS A 10 2.86 9.56 -2.37
C CYS A 10 1.83 10.36 -1.58
N ARG A 11 2.25 11.40 -0.91
CA ARG A 11 1.38 12.10 0.04
C ARG A 11 0.03 12.52 -0.52
N PRO A 12 -0.05 13.20 -1.68
CA PRO A 12 -1.36 13.60 -2.20
C PRO A 12 -2.24 12.40 -2.52
N TYR A 13 -1.64 11.31 -2.95
CA TYR A 13 -2.40 10.10 -3.25
C TYR A 13 -2.84 9.39 -1.98
N ASN A 14 -2.01 9.42 -0.95
CA ASN A 14 -2.38 8.85 0.34
C ASN A 14 -3.60 9.55 0.92
N ILE A 15 -3.67 10.85 0.77
CA ILE A 15 -4.80 11.63 1.27
C ILE A 15 -6.06 11.22 0.51
N LYS A 16 -5.97 11.12 -0.81
CA LYS A 16 -7.11 10.72 -1.62
C LYS A 16 -7.55 9.30 -1.29
N TYR A 17 -6.58 8.41 -1.10
CA TYR A 17 -6.89 7.03 -0.78
C TYR A 17 -7.63 6.95 0.55
N ARG A 18 -7.17 7.70 1.55
CA ARG A 18 -7.85 7.70 2.83
C ARG A 18 -9.27 8.21 2.73
N GLU A 19 -9.50 9.21 1.89
CA GLU A 19 -10.85 9.73 1.69
C GLU A 19 -11.77 8.69 1.06
N LEU A 20 -11.22 7.86 0.19
CA LEU A 20 -12.01 6.83 -0.48
C LEU A 20 -12.20 5.58 0.35
N PHE A 21 -11.19 5.18 1.09
CA PHE A 21 -11.18 3.86 1.74
C PHE A 21 -11.09 3.89 3.25
N GLY A 22 -10.80 5.04 3.84
CA GLY A 22 -10.80 5.17 5.29
C GLY A 22 -9.49 4.81 5.97
N TYR A 23 -8.44 4.50 5.21
CA TYR A 23 -7.13 4.21 5.77
C TYR A 23 -6.05 4.56 4.75
N VAL A 24 -4.81 4.65 5.21
CA VAL A 24 -3.67 4.93 4.35
C VAL A 24 -2.84 3.66 4.23
N PRO A 25 -2.61 3.17 3.01
CA PRO A 25 -1.79 1.96 2.86
C PRO A 25 -0.33 2.28 3.15
N CYS A 26 0.36 1.29 3.70
CA CYS A 26 1.78 1.43 4.01
C CYS A 26 2.59 0.58 3.03
N LYS A 27 3.60 1.18 2.44
CA LYS A 27 4.40 0.49 1.43
C LYS A 27 5.01 -0.80 1.98
N ASP A 28 5.39 -0.82 3.24
CA ASP A 28 6.04 -1.98 3.84
C ASP A 28 5.10 -3.17 3.98
N ASP A 29 3.80 -2.96 3.88
CA ASP A 29 2.83 -4.05 3.95
C ASP A 29 2.65 -4.75 2.63
N TYR A 30 3.34 -4.31 1.58
CA TYR A 30 3.16 -4.86 0.24
C TYR A 30 4.49 -5.31 -0.34
N ILE A 31 4.42 -6.26 -1.27
CA ILE A 31 5.60 -6.81 -1.92
C ILE A 31 5.83 -6.04 -3.21
N GLY A 32 7.05 -5.53 -3.40
CA GLY A 32 7.37 -4.82 -4.62
C GLY A 32 8.23 -3.61 -4.34
N SER A 33 8.61 -2.92 -5.41
CA SER A 33 9.43 -1.73 -5.29
C SER A 33 8.58 -0.52 -4.92
N GLN A 34 9.26 0.59 -4.63
CA GLN A 34 8.57 1.85 -4.38
C GLN A 34 7.73 2.24 -5.59
N GLU A 35 8.26 2.04 -6.77
CA GLU A 35 7.55 2.37 -7.99
C GLU A 35 6.31 1.51 -8.17
N ASP A 36 6.43 0.22 -7.87
CA ASP A 36 5.30 -0.70 -7.95
C ASP A 36 4.17 -0.23 -7.02
N PHE A 37 4.53 0.13 -5.81
CA PHE A 37 3.54 0.62 -4.85
C PHE A 37 2.89 1.91 -5.32
N TYR A 38 3.68 2.83 -5.81
CA TYR A 38 3.19 4.11 -6.29
C TYR A 38 2.18 3.92 -7.43
N ASN A 39 2.54 3.07 -8.38
CA ASN A 39 1.65 2.81 -9.51
C ASN A 39 0.36 2.12 -9.06
N ALA A 40 0.47 1.19 -8.13
CA ALA A 40 -0.72 0.52 -7.59
C ALA A 40 -1.62 1.49 -6.86
N LEU A 41 -1.02 2.42 -6.13
CA LEU A 41 -1.78 3.43 -5.39
C LEU A 41 -2.61 4.29 -6.35
N ILE A 42 -2.00 4.72 -7.43
CA ILE A 42 -2.69 5.54 -8.43
C ILE A 42 -3.82 4.75 -9.06
N LYS A 43 -3.57 3.50 -9.44
CA LYS A 43 -4.59 2.67 -10.05
C LYS A 43 -5.75 2.41 -9.11
N ALA A 44 -5.46 2.21 -7.83
CA ALA A 44 -6.49 1.98 -6.84
C ALA A 44 -7.42 3.19 -6.73
N ILE A 45 -6.84 4.39 -6.71
CA ILE A 45 -7.62 5.61 -6.62
C ILE A 45 -8.47 5.79 -7.86
N ASP A 46 -7.88 5.60 -9.04
CA ASP A 46 -8.59 5.77 -10.30
C ASP A 46 -9.76 4.81 -10.43
N SER A 47 -9.57 3.57 -10.03
CA SER A 47 -10.60 2.55 -10.18
C SER A 47 -11.52 2.46 -8.97
N LYS A 48 -11.16 3.12 -7.88
CA LYS A 48 -11.88 3.05 -6.60
C LYS A 48 -11.93 1.63 -6.06
N LYS A 49 -10.83 0.91 -6.25
CA LYS A 49 -10.68 -0.45 -5.74
C LYS A 49 -9.51 -0.48 -4.77
N ASP A 50 -9.55 -1.42 -3.83
CA ASP A 50 -8.48 -1.54 -2.85
C ASP A 50 -7.13 -1.77 -3.54
N ILE A 51 -6.08 -1.23 -2.96
CA ILE A 51 -4.75 -1.31 -3.56
C ILE A 51 -4.28 -2.75 -3.72
N SER A 52 -4.78 -3.66 -2.89
CA SER A 52 -4.43 -5.07 -2.99
C SER A 52 -4.86 -5.72 -4.28
N GLU A 53 -5.72 -5.05 -5.06
CA GLU A 53 -6.06 -5.52 -6.40
C GLU A 53 -4.91 -5.36 -7.38
N TYR A 54 -3.96 -4.50 -7.07
CA TYR A 54 -2.90 -4.14 -8.01
C TYR A 54 -1.50 -4.46 -7.52
N ILE A 55 -1.35 -4.77 -6.24
CA ILE A 55 -0.07 -5.13 -5.67
C ILE A 55 -0.31 -6.14 -4.56
N LYS A 56 0.57 -7.12 -4.47
CA LYS A 56 0.39 -8.19 -3.51
C LYS A 56 0.75 -7.73 -2.11
N LYS A 57 -0.13 -8.03 -1.16
CA LYS A 57 0.11 -7.70 0.22
C LYS A 57 1.06 -8.70 0.85
N ARG A 58 1.96 -8.20 1.68
CA ARG A 58 2.90 -9.05 2.39
C ARG A 58 2.16 -9.82 3.48
N GLU A 59 2.46 -11.09 3.59
CA GLU A 59 1.81 -11.93 4.59
C GLU A 59 2.61 -11.98 5.86
N ASN A 60 1.89 -12.04 6.96
CA ASN A 60 2.50 -12.21 8.28
C ASN A 60 2.16 -13.58 8.84
N ASN A 61 2.33 -14.58 8.03
CA ASN A 61 1.90 -15.91 8.40
C ASN A 61 2.59 -16.48 9.61
N HIS A 62 3.88 -16.18 9.74
CA HIS A 62 4.61 -16.72 10.86
C HIS A 62 4.00 -16.30 12.18
N PHE A 63 3.52 -15.10 12.25
CA PHE A 63 2.88 -14.60 13.44
C PHE A 63 1.59 -15.37 13.74
N ASN A 64 0.80 -15.51 12.73
CA ASN A 64 -0.49 -16.19 12.86
C ASN A 64 -0.31 -17.64 13.24
N LYS A 65 0.68 -18.28 12.67
CA LYS A 65 0.92 -19.68 12.97
C LYS A 65 1.30 -19.90 14.41
N ALA A 66 2.10 -19.00 14.93
CA ALA A 66 2.51 -19.11 16.32
C ALA A 66 1.29 -19.02 17.23
N LEU A 67 0.36 -18.18 16.91
CA LEU A 67 -0.81 -18.00 17.71
C LEU A 67 -1.76 -19.18 17.62
N ASN A 68 -1.79 -19.80 16.49
CA ASN A 68 -2.73 -20.86 16.26
C ASN A 68 -2.35 -22.15 16.94
N LYS A 69 -1.21 -22.16 17.51
CA LYS A 69 -0.77 -23.35 18.21
C LYS A 69 -0.81 -23.20 19.70
#